data_dbc666a41f92bd67d4808866c37edd30
#
_entry.id   dbc666a41f92bd67d4808866c37edd30
#
_cell.length_a   1.000
_cell.length_b   1.000
_cell.length_c   1.000
_cell.angle_alpha   90.00
_cell.angle_beta   90.00
_cell.angle_gamma   90.00
#
_symmetry.space_group_name_H-M   'P 1'
#
loop_
_entity.id
_entity.type
_entity.pdbx_description
1 polymer ?
#
loop_
_entity_poly.entity_id
_entity_poly.type
_entity_poly.pdbx_seq_one_letter_code
_entity_poly.pdbx_strand_id
1 'polypeptide(L)'
;VADGTEFAPIGAPLSTFINTILKTFNIQNIGGLPLTISSVVIGGPNPEDFTIFIPTAGSPPTGTISEIISGAISSNELNIVFDPSVAGLRRATVYIYSDDADENPYVFNIRGYGFNPTPEITLTGNTGGTGPIASGSLTPLVGNNTLYTTQIVGVTNQTKDFKIKNDGTTVLTLTGVSPYITIGGTNPSDFSLVTFPSTPNMNPGFFKTFSINFNPTAPGIRTAIVSIANNDSNENPYTFLIQGTGISPEMDVTGNGQPVVSGSTVPTFVNDTFFDYININATTNDRIF
;
A
#
# COMPACT_ATOMS: atom_id res chain seq x y z
N VAL A 1 -30.01 31.15 6.77
CA VAL A 1 -28.90 30.62 7.57
C VAL A 1 -28.52 29.28 7.01
N ALA A 2 -27.23 29.07 6.74
CA ALA A 2 -26.76 27.77 6.22
C ALA A 2 -26.96 26.70 7.28
N ASP A 3 -27.62 25.60 6.92
CA ASP A 3 -28.06 24.48 7.78
C ASP A 3 -26.89 23.62 8.34
N GLY A 4 -25.73 24.18 8.57
CA GLY A 4 -24.62 23.51 9.23
C GLY A 4 -23.28 23.69 8.54
N THR A 5 -22.28 23.96 9.32
CA THR A 5 -20.88 24.03 8.87
C THR A 5 -20.26 22.64 8.95
N GLU A 6 -19.69 22.18 7.84
CA GLU A 6 -19.02 20.87 7.76
C GLU A 6 -17.51 21.03 7.96
N PHE A 7 -16.96 20.27 8.90
CA PHE A 7 -15.53 20.02 9.01
C PHE A 7 -15.22 18.83 8.09
N ALA A 8 -14.85 19.12 6.84
CA ALA A 8 -14.59 18.06 5.86
C ALA A 8 -13.32 17.29 6.25
N PRO A 9 -13.29 15.96 6.00
CA PRO A 9 -12.04 15.23 6.07
C PRO A 9 -11.06 15.83 5.06
N ILE A 10 -9.84 16.04 5.47
CA ILE A 10 -8.79 16.54 4.57
C ILE A 10 -8.47 15.41 3.59
N GLY A 11 -9.08 15.49 2.41
CA GLY A 11 -8.77 14.58 1.30
C GLY A 11 -7.50 15.05 0.63
N ALA A 12 -6.42 14.33 0.86
CA ALA A 12 -5.16 14.23 0.15
C ALA A 12 -4.00 14.10 1.13
N PRO A 13 -2.90 13.45 0.79
CA PRO A 13 -1.84 13.14 1.72
C PRO A 13 -1.14 14.42 2.16
N LEU A 14 -1.53 14.94 3.30
CA LEU A 14 -0.76 15.94 4.00
C LEU A 14 0.35 15.21 4.76
N SER A 15 1.58 15.65 4.57
CA SER A 15 2.77 15.14 5.25
C SER A 15 2.77 15.39 6.77
N THR A 16 1.72 16.01 7.29
CA THR A 16 1.47 16.25 8.72
C THR A 16 -0.01 15.98 9.01
N PHE A 17 -0.29 14.93 9.78
CA PHE A 17 -1.63 14.69 10.31
C PHE A 17 -1.89 15.77 11.38
N ILE A 18 -2.87 16.61 11.09
CA ILE A 18 -3.39 17.55 12.08
C ILE A 18 -4.41 16.74 12.90
N ASN A 19 -4.13 16.53 14.19
CA ASN A 19 -5.07 15.84 15.06
C ASN A 19 -6.34 16.67 15.31
N THR A 20 -6.30 17.97 15.05
CA THR A 20 -7.39 18.92 15.30
C THR A 20 -7.62 19.84 14.12
N ILE A 21 -8.85 20.29 13.92
CA ILE A 21 -9.24 21.25 12.88
C ILE A 21 -9.79 22.51 13.56
N LEU A 22 -9.17 23.66 13.30
CA LEU A 22 -9.68 24.96 13.74
C LEU A 22 -10.57 25.57 12.64
N LYS A 23 -11.75 26.05 13.02
CA LYS A 23 -12.63 26.88 12.18
C LYS A 23 -12.95 28.18 12.88
N THR A 24 -12.87 29.28 12.13
CA THR A 24 -13.17 30.64 12.60
C THR A 24 -14.48 31.09 12.02
N PHE A 25 -15.38 31.56 12.87
CA PHE A 25 -16.64 32.20 12.55
C PHE A 25 -16.58 33.67 12.97
N ASN A 26 -17.20 34.55 12.22
CA ASN A 26 -17.33 35.94 12.61
C ASN A 26 -18.73 36.21 13.15
N ILE A 27 -18.83 36.66 14.39
CA ILE A 27 -20.06 37.19 14.96
C ILE A 27 -20.12 38.69 14.59
N GLN A 28 -21.09 39.09 13.78
CA GLN A 28 -21.21 40.45 13.27
C GLN A 28 -22.39 41.16 13.93
N ASN A 29 -22.17 42.35 14.42
CA ASN A 29 -23.26 43.27 14.79
C ASN A 29 -23.58 44.15 13.60
N ILE A 30 -24.70 43.96 12.95
CA ILE A 30 -25.21 44.77 11.83
C ILE A 30 -26.24 45.78 12.26
N GLY A 31 -26.60 45.81 13.56
CA GLY A 31 -27.52 46.74 14.15
C GLY A 31 -26.90 48.10 14.48
N GLY A 32 -27.72 49.07 14.86
CA GLY A 32 -27.29 50.40 15.23
C GLY A 32 -26.90 50.57 16.71
N LEU A 33 -27.11 49.55 17.55
CA LEU A 33 -26.79 49.54 18.99
C LEU A 33 -25.73 48.48 19.29
N PRO A 34 -24.97 48.57 20.39
CA PRO A 34 -24.04 47.56 20.83
C PRO A 34 -24.75 46.21 21.03
N LEU A 35 -24.15 45.12 20.56
CA LEU A 35 -24.59 43.75 20.81
C LEU A 35 -23.76 43.13 21.94
N THR A 36 -24.41 42.64 22.97
CA THR A 36 -23.76 41.97 24.11
C THR A 36 -23.88 40.47 23.97
N ILE A 37 -22.75 39.79 23.78
CA ILE A 37 -22.69 38.33 23.86
C ILE A 37 -22.51 37.94 25.32
N SER A 38 -23.47 37.25 25.90
CA SER A 38 -23.43 36.82 27.29
C SER A 38 -22.72 35.45 27.46
N SER A 39 -22.86 34.54 26.52
CA SER A 39 -22.13 33.27 26.53
C SER A 39 -22.22 32.58 25.17
N VAL A 40 -21.24 31.71 24.88
CA VAL A 40 -21.29 30.73 23.77
C VAL A 40 -21.15 29.34 24.37
N VAL A 41 -22.05 28.43 24.01
CA VAL A 41 -22.08 27.06 24.54
C VAL A 41 -22.15 26.07 23.35
N ILE A 42 -21.42 24.98 23.45
CA ILE A 42 -21.53 23.86 22.53
C ILE A 42 -22.30 22.73 23.25
N GLY A 43 -23.37 22.27 22.59
CA GLY A 43 -24.24 21.17 23.05
C GLY A 43 -24.49 20.17 21.93
N GLY A 44 -25.49 19.30 22.12
CA GLY A 44 -25.88 18.32 21.11
C GLY A 44 -25.29 16.92 21.33
N PRO A 45 -25.17 16.08 20.28
CA PRO A 45 -24.82 14.65 20.46
C PRO A 45 -23.36 14.39 20.87
N ASN A 46 -22.41 15.18 20.39
CA ASN A 46 -20.97 14.98 20.63
C ASN A 46 -20.27 16.32 20.93
N PRO A 47 -20.71 17.05 21.97
CA PRO A 47 -20.15 18.37 22.26
C PRO A 47 -18.69 18.31 22.72
N GLU A 48 -18.27 17.21 23.32
CA GLU A 48 -16.93 16.94 23.81
C GLU A 48 -15.86 16.95 22.72
N ASP A 49 -16.25 16.74 21.46
CA ASP A 49 -15.33 16.75 20.31
C ASP A 49 -15.13 18.15 19.69
N PHE A 50 -15.81 19.16 20.22
CA PHE A 50 -15.75 20.54 19.73
C PHE A 50 -15.47 21.47 20.89
N THR A 51 -14.43 22.28 20.79
CA THR A 51 -14.02 23.19 21.85
C THR A 51 -13.93 24.62 21.34
N ILE A 52 -14.46 25.58 22.11
CA ILE A 52 -14.30 27.00 21.82
C ILE A 52 -12.85 27.38 22.17
N PHE A 53 -12.14 27.94 21.20
CA PHE A 53 -10.78 28.43 21.35
C PHE A 53 -10.77 29.96 21.37
N ILE A 54 -10.27 30.52 22.45
CA ILE A 54 -10.04 31.96 22.57
C ILE A 54 -8.53 32.17 22.46
N PRO A 55 -8.04 32.89 21.45
CA PRO A 55 -6.61 33.15 21.28
C PRO A 55 -6.11 34.18 22.32
N THR A 56 -5.89 33.75 23.55
CA THR A 56 -5.19 34.54 24.57
C THR A 56 -3.82 33.91 24.82
N ALA A 57 -2.77 34.74 24.79
CA ALA A 57 -1.41 34.28 25.01
C ALA A 57 -1.29 33.63 26.42
N GLY A 58 -1.11 32.29 26.47
CA GLY A 58 -0.75 31.56 27.67
C GLY A 58 -1.86 30.83 28.43
N SER A 59 -3.10 30.73 27.92
CA SER A 59 -4.18 30.00 28.60
C SER A 59 -4.73 28.88 27.72
N PRO A 60 -5.04 27.68 28.31
CA PRO A 60 -5.83 26.66 27.62
C PRO A 60 -7.24 27.18 27.33
N PRO A 61 -7.93 26.70 26.30
CA PRO A 61 -9.26 27.16 25.91
C PRO A 61 -10.29 26.85 27.01
N THR A 62 -10.86 27.87 27.62
CA THR A 62 -11.98 27.72 28.54
C THR A 62 -13.23 28.40 27.99
N GLY A 63 -14.21 27.60 27.77
CA GLY A 63 -15.41 27.74 26.96
C GLY A 63 -16.45 28.78 27.34
N THR A 64 -16.14 30.00 27.68
CA THR A 64 -17.16 31.07 27.83
C THR A 64 -16.66 32.38 27.23
N ILE A 65 -17.33 32.81 26.15
CA ILE A 65 -17.11 34.16 25.59
C ILE A 65 -18.18 35.06 26.21
N SER A 66 -17.75 36.14 26.89
CA SER A 66 -18.61 37.24 27.26
C SER A 66 -17.99 38.51 26.66
N GLU A 67 -18.66 39.14 25.71
CA GLU A 67 -18.08 40.28 24.98
C GLU A 67 -19.15 41.23 24.47
N ILE A 68 -18.76 42.50 24.36
CA ILE A 68 -19.59 43.58 23.79
C ILE A 68 -19.04 43.91 22.39
N ILE A 69 -19.87 43.70 21.36
CA ILE A 69 -19.56 44.10 20.00
C ILE A 69 -20.20 45.48 19.74
N SER A 70 -19.38 46.53 19.63
CA SER A 70 -19.87 47.90 19.40
C SER A 70 -20.69 48.00 18.13
N GLY A 71 -21.70 48.87 18.10
CA GLY A 71 -22.60 49.05 16.94
C GLY A 71 -21.91 49.50 15.66
N ALA A 72 -22.61 49.34 14.54
CA ALA A 72 -22.21 49.66 13.18
C ALA A 72 -21.04 48.85 12.60
N ILE A 73 -21.33 47.61 12.15
CA ILE A 73 -20.46 46.73 11.37
C ILE A 73 -19.10 46.45 12.07
N SER A 74 -19.17 45.94 13.31
CA SER A 74 -18.03 45.34 13.99
C SER A 74 -18.22 43.82 14.08
N SER A 75 -17.14 43.09 14.14
CA SER A 75 -17.16 41.61 14.22
C SER A 75 -16.12 41.11 15.19
N ASN A 76 -16.46 40.00 15.86
CA ASN A 76 -15.54 39.25 16.68
C ASN A 76 -15.45 37.80 16.22
N GLU A 77 -14.28 37.21 16.37
CA GLU A 77 -14.00 35.84 15.94
C GLU A 77 -14.42 34.84 17.02
N LEU A 78 -15.25 33.90 16.61
CA LEU A 78 -15.53 32.67 17.34
C LEU A 78 -14.71 31.53 16.72
N ASN A 79 -13.73 31.06 17.43
CA ASN A 79 -12.89 29.95 17.00
C ASN A 79 -13.38 28.64 17.62
N ILE A 80 -13.61 27.62 16.80
CA ILE A 80 -14.00 26.27 17.25
C ILE A 80 -12.98 25.26 16.74
N VAL A 81 -12.44 24.47 17.67
CA VAL A 81 -11.54 23.35 17.39
C VAL A 81 -12.36 22.06 17.38
N PHE A 82 -12.22 21.28 16.35
CA PHE A 82 -12.72 19.91 16.26
C PHE A 82 -11.58 18.94 16.56
N ASP A 83 -11.75 18.11 17.61
CA ASP A 83 -10.82 17.08 18.09
C ASP A 83 -11.61 15.80 18.37
N PRO A 84 -11.83 14.94 17.36
CA PRO A 84 -12.71 13.80 17.51
C PRO A 84 -12.13 12.72 18.44
N SER A 85 -12.89 12.33 19.43
CA SER A 85 -12.53 11.30 20.41
C SER A 85 -12.62 9.86 19.86
N VAL A 86 -13.45 9.65 18.81
CA VAL A 86 -13.62 8.35 18.13
C VAL A 86 -13.91 8.54 16.64
N ALA A 87 -13.68 7.48 15.86
CA ALA A 87 -14.00 7.47 14.44
C ALA A 87 -15.51 7.56 14.17
N GLY A 88 -15.86 8.13 13.03
CA GLY A 88 -17.24 8.30 12.58
C GLY A 88 -17.71 9.74 12.58
N LEU A 89 -18.97 9.93 12.26
CA LEU A 89 -19.61 11.24 12.18
C LEU A 89 -19.88 11.80 13.58
N ARG A 90 -19.30 12.97 13.85
CA ARG A 90 -19.45 13.74 15.10
C ARG A 90 -20.29 14.98 14.83
N ARG A 91 -21.22 15.32 15.73
CA ARG A 91 -22.14 16.45 15.57
C ARG A 91 -22.26 17.23 16.86
N ALA A 92 -22.38 18.55 16.72
CA ALA A 92 -22.68 19.42 17.84
C ALA A 92 -23.56 20.60 17.39
N THR A 93 -24.12 21.32 18.35
CA THR A 93 -24.90 22.54 18.14
C THR A 93 -24.27 23.65 18.93
N VAL A 94 -24.04 24.77 18.27
CA VAL A 94 -23.50 26.00 18.88
C VAL A 94 -24.68 26.90 19.26
N TYR A 95 -24.67 27.39 20.47
CA TYR A 95 -25.64 28.34 21.03
C TYR A 95 -24.89 29.62 21.41
N ILE A 96 -25.25 30.74 20.79
CA ILE A 96 -24.74 32.07 21.13
C ILE A 96 -25.84 32.87 21.82
N TYR A 97 -25.65 33.12 23.10
CA TYR A 97 -26.59 33.91 23.90
C TYR A 97 -26.20 35.37 23.86
N SER A 98 -27.15 36.23 23.57
CA SER A 98 -26.93 37.68 23.44
C SER A 98 -28.11 38.48 23.97
N ASP A 99 -28.04 39.81 23.86
CA ASP A 99 -29.14 40.72 24.12
C ASP A 99 -29.99 41.05 22.86
N ASP A 100 -29.75 40.35 21.76
CA ASP A 100 -30.61 40.40 20.58
C ASP A 100 -31.92 39.69 20.87
N ALA A 101 -33.05 40.41 20.81
CA ALA A 101 -34.34 39.88 21.30
C ALA A 101 -34.97 38.87 20.36
N ASP A 102 -34.68 38.88 19.08
CA ASP A 102 -35.28 38.01 18.07
C ASP A 102 -34.33 36.85 17.63
N GLU A 103 -33.06 36.88 18.01
CA GLU A 103 -32.07 35.84 17.74
C GLU A 103 -31.31 35.37 19.00
N ASN A 104 -32.00 35.14 20.10
CA ASN A 104 -31.40 34.71 21.36
C ASN A 104 -31.98 33.42 21.90
N PRO A 105 -31.24 32.28 21.89
CA PRO A 105 -29.88 32.17 21.36
C PRO A 105 -29.84 32.08 19.83
N TYR A 106 -28.77 32.62 19.21
CA TYR A 106 -28.45 32.28 17.83
C TYR A 106 -27.90 30.86 17.77
N VAL A 107 -28.48 30.00 16.92
CA VAL A 107 -28.20 28.55 16.94
C VAL A 107 -27.77 28.07 15.56
N PHE A 108 -26.70 27.28 15.51
CA PHE A 108 -26.31 26.57 14.30
C PHE A 108 -25.64 25.22 14.62
N ASN A 109 -25.71 24.30 13.66
CA ASN A 109 -25.13 22.97 13.79
C ASN A 109 -23.75 22.91 13.14
N ILE A 110 -22.88 22.10 13.74
CA ILE A 110 -21.55 21.78 13.22
C ILE A 110 -21.39 20.26 13.19
N ARG A 111 -20.54 19.78 12.25
CA ARG A 111 -20.21 18.36 12.14
C ARG A 111 -18.80 18.15 11.62
N GLY A 112 -18.21 17.01 11.97
CA GLY A 112 -16.93 16.54 11.46
C GLY A 112 -16.88 15.01 11.43
N TYR A 113 -15.84 14.47 10.79
CA TYR A 113 -15.60 13.03 10.76
C TYR A 113 -14.27 12.74 11.44
N GLY A 114 -14.31 11.90 12.49
CA GLY A 114 -13.14 11.24 13.03
C GLY A 114 -12.77 10.00 12.21
N PHE A 115 -11.50 9.65 12.15
CA PHE A 115 -11.04 8.40 11.55
C PHE A 115 -9.93 7.78 12.42
N ASN A 116 -9.86 6.44 12.40
CA ASN A 116 -8.76 5.73 13.03
C ASN A 116 -7.56 5.72 12.06
N PRO A 117 -6.44 6.28 12.47
CA PRO A 117 -5.26 6.24 11.63
C PRO A 117 -4.69 4.81 11.56
N THR A 118 -4.47 4.31 10.35
CA THR A 118 -3.92 2.98 10.08
C THR A 118 -2.79 3.05 9.05
N PRO A 119 -1.77 2.20 9.15
CA PRO A 119 -0.91 1.92 8.02
C PRO A 119 -1.69 1.14 6.95
N GLU A 120 -1.30 1.25 5.69
CA GLU A 120 -1.86 0.49 4.58
C GLU A 120 -0.74 0.15 3.60
N ILE A 121 -0.44 -1.14 3.46
CA ILE A 121 0.59 -1.61 2.55
C ILE A 121 -0.01 -1.91 1.17
N THR A 122 0.56 -1.34 0.12
CA THR A 122 0.24 -1.70 -1.26
C THR A 122 1.48 -2.10 -2.02
N LEU A 123 1.35 -3.12 -2.87
CA LEU A 123 2.42 -3.58 -3.74
C LEU A 123 2.06 -3.45 -5.21
N THR A 124 3.05 -3.05 -6.00
CA THR A 124 2.98 -3.08 -7.46
C THR A 124 4.29 -3.62 -8.01
N GLY A 125 4.28 -4.09 -9.25
CA GLY A 125 5.50 -4.10 -10.03
C GLY A 125 6.05 -2.67 -10.14
N ASN A 126 7.31 -2.52 -10.54
CA ASN A 126 7.93 -1.21 -10.71
C ASN A 126 8.31 -1.00 -12.20
N THR A 127 9.57 -1.16 -12.56
CA THR A 127 10.00 -1.02 -13.96
C THR A 127 9.54 -2.21 -14.81
N GLY A 128 8.94 -1.96 -15.97
CA GLY A 128 8.54 -3.00 -16.92
C GLY A 128 7.19 -3.69 -16.65
N GLY A 129 6.58 -3.48 -15.49
CA GLY A 129 5.26 -3.99 -15.15
C GLY A 129 4.79 -3.34 -13.85
N THR A 130 3.93 -2.32 -13.94
CA THR A 130 3.52 -1.48 -12.81
C THR A 130 2.15 -1.86 -12.25
N GLY A 131 1.58 -2.99 -12.68
CA GLY A 131 0.29 -3.46 -12.20
C GLY A 131 0.28 -3.79 -10.71
N PRO A 132 -0.90 -3.73 -10.07
CA PRO A 132 -1.05 -4.08 -8.66
C PRO A 132 -0.79 -5.58 -8.42
N ILE A 133 -0.29 -5.87 -7.23
CA ILE A 133 -0.13 -7.22 -6.72
C ILE A 133 -0.97 -7.31 -5.46
N ALA A 134 -2.02 -8.10 -5.45
CA ALA A 134 -2.86 -8.27 -4.26
C ALA A 134 -2.17 -9.17 -3.22
N SER A 135 -2.39 -8.89 -1.93
CA SER A 135 -1.96 -9.77 -0.85
C SER A 135 -2.62 -11.15 -0.99
N GLY A 136 -1.84 -12.20 -0.80
CA GLY A 136 -2.28 -13.58 -1.00
C GLY A 136 -2.39 -14.02 -2.47
N SER A 137 -1.99 -13.20 -3.46
CA SER A 137 -2.11 -13.55 -4.88
C SER A 137 -1.30 -14.78 -5.24
N LEU A 138 -1.97 -15.77 -5.85
CA LEU A 138 -1.36 -17.02 -6.37
C LEU A 138 -1.32 -17.05 -7.90
N THR A 139 -1.62 -15.94 -8.57
CA THR A 139 -1.64 -15.85 -10.05
C THR A 139 -0.55 -14.87 -10.51
N PRO A 140 0.62 -15.38 -10.92
CA PRO A 140 1.69 -14.53 -11.46
C PRO A 140 1.32 -13.93 -12.81
N LEU A 141 1.65 -12.63 -12.99
CA LEU A 141 1.34 -11.85 -14.18
C LEU A 141 2.57 -11.09 -14.70
N VAL A 142 2.70 -10.99 -16.02
CA VAL A 142 3.73 -10.15 -16.65
C VAL A 142 3.54 -8.68 -16.29
N GLY A 143 2.27 -8.21 -16.27
CA GLY A 143 1.91 -6.80 -16.04
C GLY A 143 2.25 -6.26 -14.66
N ASN A 144 2.57 -7.11 -13.68
CA ASN A 144 2.99 -6.71 -12.34
C ASN A 144 4.33 -7.31 -11.89
N ASN A 145 5.13 -7.81 -12.84
CA ASN A 145 6.45 -8.39 -12.60
C ASN A 145 6.49 -9.73 -11.84
N THR A 146 5.36 -10.33 -11.49
CA THR A 146 5.36 -11.60 -10.74
C THR A 146 5.60 -12.83 -11.62
N LEU A 147 5.42 -12.70 -12.97
CA LEU A 147 5.77 -13.74 -13.93
C LEU A 147 7.05 -13.38 -14.70
N TYR A 148 8.09 -14.17 -14.52
CA TYR A 148 9.39 -14.05 -15.19
C TYR A 148 9.34 -14.72 -16.57
N THR A 149 10.18 -14.25 -17.50
CA THR A 149 10.37 -14.92 -18.79
C THR A 149 11.16 -16.21 -18.62
N THR A 150 11.09 -17.07 -19.63
CA THR A 150 11.88 -18.31 -19.68
C THR A 150 13.39 -18.02 -19.63
N GLN A 151 14.11 -18.78 -18.79
CA GLN A 151 15.57 -18.67 -18.62
C GLN A 151 16.24 -20.00 -18.87
N ILE A 152 17.47 -19.97 -19.41
CA ILE A 152 18.28 -21.18 -19.59
C ILE A 152 19.00 -21.49 -18.28
N VAL A 153 18.80 -22.72 -17.79
CA VAL A 153 19.36 -23.20 -16.52
C VAL A 153 20.88 -22.99 -16.47
N GLY A 154 21.33 -22.29 -15.44
CA GLY A 154 22.75 -22.00 -15.20
C GLY A 154 23.40 -21.03 -16.19
N VAL A 155 22.67 -20.45 -17.15
CA VAL A 155 23.22 -19.58 -18.20
C VAL A 155 22.61 -18.20 -18.18
N THR A 156 21.27 -18.09 -18.13
CA THR A 156 20.57 -16.80 -18.13
C THR A 156 19.74 -16.61 -16.87
N ASN A 157 19.53 -15.34 -16.50
CA ASN A 157 18.72 -14.95 -15.36
C ASN A 157 17.94 -13.66 -15.70
N GLN A 158 16.95 -13.33 -14.86
CA GLN A 158 16.17 -12.11 -15.01
C GLN A 158 15.89 -11.47 -13.67
N THR A 159 16.18 -10.18 -13.55
CA THR A 159 15.81 -9.36 -12.39
C THR A 159 14.53 -8.58 -12.68
N LYS A 160 13.63 -8.52 -11.71
CA LYS A 160 12.40 -7.73 -11.75
C LYS A 160 12.27 -6.88 -10.50
N ASP A 161 11.73 -5.67 -10.68
CA ASP A 161 11.61 -4.65 -9.65
C ASP A 161 10.17 -4.54 -9.14
N PHE A 162 10.06 -4.32 -7.84
CA PHE A 162 8.80 -4.18 -7.13
C PHE A 162 8.81 -2.91 -6.29
N LYS A 163 7.61 -2.41 -6.00
CA LYS A 163 7.41 -1.22 -5.19
C LYS A 163 6.42 -1.50 -4.06
N ILE A 164 6.86 -1.23 -2.83
CA ILE A 164 6.04 -1.17 -1.62
C ILE A 164 5.67 0.29 -1.39
N LYS A 165 4.40 0.61 -1.17
CA LYS A 165 3.92 1.94 -0.86
C LYS A 165 3.07 1.92 0.40
N ASN A 166 3.14 2.98 1.20
CA ASN A 166 2.20 3.22 2.29
C ASN A 166 1.07 4.12 1.80
N ASP A 167 -0.10 3.56 1.55
CA ASP A 167 -1.32 4.28 1.18
C ASP A 167 -2.19 4.62 2.40
N GLY A 168 -1.74 4.27 3.61
CA GLY A 168 -2.38 4.56 4.87
C GLY A 168 -2.15 5.97 5.39
N THR A 169 -2.57 6.19 6.63
CA THR A 169 -2.55 7.48 7.32
C THR A 169 -1.52 7.54 8.46
N THR A 170 -0.91 6.42 8.82
CA THR A 170 0.21 6.34 9.78
C THR A 170 1.44 5.69 9.17
N VAL A 171 2.53 5.64 9.93
CA VAL A 171 3.78 5.01 9.50
C VAL A 171 3.56 3.51 9.28
N LEU A 172 3.83 3.05 8.05
CA LEU A 172 3.97 1.64 7.74
C LEU A 172 5.39 1.19 8.11
N THR A 173 5.47 0.14 8.92
CA THR A 173 6.73 -0.44 9.39
C THR A 173 6.85 -1.88 8.91
N LEU A 174 7.94 -2.21 8.21
CA LEU A 174 8.30 -3.59 7.91
C LEU A 174 8.86 -4.23 9.20
N THR A 175 8.15 -5.21 9.76
CA THR A 175 8.43 -5.77 11.09
C THR A 175 9.39 -6.96 11.08
N GLY A 176 9.77 -7.45 9.90
CA GLY A 176 10.76 -8.51 9.75
C GLY A 176 12.18 -8.05 10.10
N VAL A 177 13.09 -9.03 10.19
CA VAL A 177 14.54 -8.77 10.25
C VAL A 177 15.03 -8.36 8.86
N SER A 178 15.97 -7.39 8.78
CA SER A 178 16.60 -7.03 7.49
C SER A 178 17.11 -8.30 6.77
N PRO A 179 16.77 -8.47 5.49
CA PRO A 179 16.28 -7.49 4.49
C PRO A 179 14.76 -7.23 4.47
N TYR A 180 14.00 -7.60 5.49
CA TYR A 180 12.54 -7.41 5.67
C TYR A 180 11.65 -8.19 4.71
N ILE A 181 12.22 -8.82 3.69
CA ILE A 181 11.53 -9.57 2.64
C ILE A 181 12.10 -10.98 2.66
N THR A 182 11.23 -11.97 2.73
CA THR A 182 11.61 -13.38 2.69
C THR A 182 11.07 -14.06 1.44
N ILE A 183 11.82 -15.02 0.92
CA ILE A 183 11.44 -15.84 -0.24
C ILE A 183 11.38 -17.28 0.25
N GLY A 184 10.22 -17.91 0.11
CA GLY A 184 9.95 -19.28 0.53
C GLY A 184 9.17 -20.05 -0.54
N GLY A 185 8.56 -21.17 -0.17
CA GLY A 185 7.71 -21.98 -1.06
C GLY A 185 8.46 -23.11 -1.75
N THR A 186 8.08 -23.44 -2.99
CA THR A 186 8.51 -24.70 -3.65
C THR A 186 9.96 -24.65 -4.17
N ASN A 187 10.35 -23.55 -4.83
CA ASN A 187 11.69 -23.43 -5.43
C ASN A 187 12.37 -22.12 -5.01
N PRO A 188 12.51 -21.81 -3.71
CA PRO A 188 12.98 -20.51 -3.25
C PRO A 188 14.44 -20.27 -3.63
N SER A 189 15.26 -21.30 -3.82
CA SER A 189 16.66 -21.20 -4.23
C SER A 189 16.88 -20.64 -5.64
N ASP A 190 15.81 -20.67 -6.47
CA ASP A 190 15.86 -20.13 -7.83
C ASP A 190 15.58 -18.62 -7.88
N PHE A 191 15.24 -18.04 -6.74
CA PHE A 191 14.93 -16.60 -6.59
C PHE A 191 15.77 -15.98 -5.48
N SER A 192 16.34 -14.83 -5.75
CA SER A 192 17.20 -14.14 -4.76
C SER A 192 16.93 -12.64 -4.73
N LEU A 193 16.94 -12.05 -3.53
CA LEU A 193 16.89 -10.60 -3.37
C LEU A 193 18.18 -9.97 -3.88
N VAL A 194 18.04 -8.95 -4.74
CA VAL A 194 19.17 -8.16 -5.27
C VAL A 194 19.25 -6.83 -4.56
N THR A 195 18.12 -6.15 -4.43
CA THR A 195 17.99 -4.90 -3.67
C THR A 195 16.83 -5.01 -2.69
N PHE A 196 16.89 -4.26 -1.59
CA PHE A 196 15.87 -4.25 -0.55
C PHE A 196 15.88 -2.92 0.23
N PRO A 197 14.80 -2.58 0.93
CA PRO A 197 14.73 -1.40 1.77
C PRO A 197 15.82 -1.37 2.83
N SER A 198 16.56 -0.28 2.94
CA SER A 198 17.62 -0.11 3.95
C SER A 198 17.08 0.22 5.35
N THR A 199 15.84 0.72 5.43
CA THR A 199 15.14 1.07 6.68
C THR A 199 13.71 0.56 6.64
N PRO A 200 13.10 0.19 7.81
CA PRO A 200 11.78 -0.43 7.82
C PRO A 200 10.62 0.54 7.62
N ASN A 201 10.76 1.81 7.99
CA ASN A 201 9.66 2.76 8.11
C ASN A 201 9.37 3.49 6.82
N MET A 202 8.07 3.68 6.52
CA MET A 202 7.56 4.48 5.42
C MET A 202 6.44 5.39 5.93
N ASN A 203 6.61 6.70 5.81
CA ASN A 203 5.55 7.67 6.09
C ASN A 203 4.41 7.53 5.07
N PRO A 204 3.19 8.01 5.39
CA PRO A 204 2.08 8.05 4.46
C PRO A 204 2.44 8.64 3.10
N GLY A 205 2.02 7.99 2.02
CA GLY A 205 2.31 8.37 0.64
C GLY A 205 3.71 8.02 0.14
N PHE A 206 4.65 7.61 1.01
CA PHE A 206 6.00 7.23 0.60
C PHE A 206 6.07 5.78 0.15
N PHE A 207 7.11 5.46 -0.63
CA PHE A 207 7.35 4.12 -1.14
C PHE A 207 8.81 3.72 -1.02
N LYS A 208 9.05 2.41 -1.12
CA LYS A 208 10.38 1.79 -1.24
C LYS A 208 10.34 0.73 -2.33
N THR A 209 11.50 0.42 -2.87
CA THR A 209 11.66 -0.59 -3.93
C THR A 209 12.52 -1.74 -3.49
N PHE A 210 12.32 -2.89 -4.12
CA PHE A 210 13.18 -4.05 -4.03
C PHE A 210 13.21 -4.80 -5.34
N SER A 211 14.23 -5.64 -5.53
CA SER A 211 14.42 -6.40 -6.76
C SER A 211 14.65 -7.87 -6.44
N ILE A 212 14.06 -8.75 -7.24
CA ILE A 212 14.25 -10.18 -7.15
C ILE A 212 14.80 -10.70 -8.49
N ASN A 213 15.89 -11.46 -8.41
CA ASN A 213 16.47 -12.17 -9.55
C ASN A 213 15.93 -13.60 -9.60
N PHE A 214 15.54 -14.04 -10.79
CA PHE A 214 15.21 -15.43 -11.11
C PHE A 214 16.37 -16.06 -11.87
N ASN A 215 16.95 -17.15 -11.32
CA ASN A 215 18.04 -17.93 -11.90
C ASN A 215 17.71 -19.43 -11.69
N PRO A 216 17.06 -20.09 -12.65
CA PRO A 216 16.59 -21.46 -12.45
C PRO A 216 17.74 -22.46 -12.32
N THR A 217 17.61 -23.38 -11.37
CA THR A 217 18.54 -24.48 -11.12
C THR A 217 18.13 -25.78 -11.84
N ALA A 218 16.92 -25.86 -12.36
CA ALA A 218 16.39 -27.01 -13.12
C ALA A 218 15.33 -26.55 -14.14
N PRO A 219 15.10 -27.37 -15.20
CA PRO A 219 14.04 -27.09 -16.16
C PRO A 219 12.64 -27.24 -15.55
N GLY A 220 11.64 -26.68 -16.24
CA GLY A 220 10.23 -26.67 -15.83
C GLY A 220 9.82 -25.39 -15.12
N ILE A 221 8.57 -25.37 -14.62
CA ILE A 221 7.98 -24.28 -13.87
C ILE A 221 8.65 -24.22 -12.49
N ARG A 222 9.10 -23.03 -12.12
CA ARG A 222 9.74 -22.71 -10.85
C ARG A 222 8.92 -21.64 -10.15
N THR A 223 8.61 -21.84 -8.87
CA THR A 223 7.75 -20.92 -8.10
C THR A 223 8.33 -20.63 -6.72
N ALA A 224 8.05 -19.42 -6.23
CA ALA A 224 8.35 -19.06 -4.85
C ALA A 224 7.27 -18.11 -4.31
N ILE A 225 7.15 -18.03 -2.99
CA ILE A 225 6.30 -17.10 -2.28
C ILE A 225 7.18 -16.02 -1.67
N VAL A 226 6.89 -14.78 -2.02
CA VAL A 226 7.47 -13.61 -1.37
C VAL A 226 6.60 -13.26 -0.18
N SER A 227 7.22 -12.96 0.97
CA SER A 227 6.53 -12.59 2.20
C SER A 227 7.18 -11.36 2.83
N ILE A 228 6.35 -10.38 3.20
CA ILE A 228 6.75 -9.09 3.77
C ILE A 228 5.98 -8.90 5.08
N ALA A 229 6.65 -9.11 6.21
CA ALA A 229 6.07 -8.83 7.52
C ALA A 229 5.99 -7.31 7.75
N ASN A 230 4.85 -6.84 8.26
CA ASN A 230 4.56 -5.41 8.41
C ASN A 230 3.60 -5.15 9.58
N ASN A 231 3.24 -3.90 9.85
CA ASN A 231 2.30 -3.51 10.91
C ASN A 231 0.89 -3.18 10.41
N ASP A 232 0.57 -3.49 9.18
CA ASP A 232 -0.80 -3.43 8.66
C ASP A 232 -1.57 -4.67 9.14
N SER A 233 -2.62 -4.47 9.92
CA SER A 233 -3.29 -5.56 10.64
C SER A 233 -4.10 -6.50 9.74
N ASN A 234 -4.52 -6.06 8.57
CA ASN A 234 -5.31 -6.86 7.63
C ASN A 234 -4.47 -7.52 6.52
N GLU A 235 -3.20 -7.12 6.36
CA GLU A 235 -2.30 -7.62 5.32
C GLU A 235 -0.92 -8.02 5.87
N ASN A 236 -0.86 -8.57 7.07
CA ASN A 236 0.38 -9.02 7.70
C ASN A 236 0.42 -10.55 7.90
N PRO A 237 1.35 -11.29 7.26
CA PRO A 237 2.32 -10.79 6.28
C PRO A 237 1.69 -10.55 4.91
N TYR A 238 2.19 -9.57 4.16
CA TYR A 238 1.83 -9.40 2.75
C TYR A 238 2.53 -10.48 1.91
N THR A 239 1.78 -11.31 1.22
CA THR A 239 2.33 -12.46 0.48
C THR A 239 1.90 -12.47 -0.97
N PHE A 240 2.74 -12.97 -1.86
CA PHE A 240 2.38 -13.21 -3.26
C PHE A 240 3.30 -14.24 -3.92
N LEU A 241 2.77 -14.91 -4.94
CA LEU A 241 3.48 -15.90 -5.73
C LEU A 241 4.27 -15.24 -6.87
N ILE A 242 5.50 -15.68 -7.07
CA ILE A 242 6.32 -15.39 -8.24
C ILE A 242 6.61 -16.69 -8.99
N GLN A 243 6.73 -16.61 -10.32
CA GLN A 243 6.94 -17.77 -11.18
C GLN A 243 7.88 -17.44 -12.34
N GLY A 244 8.72 -18.41 -12.70
CA GLY A 244 9.49 -18.43 -13.93
C GLY A 244 9.56 -19.82 -14.52
N THR A 245 10.10 -19.96 -15.72
CA THR A 245 10.33 -21.26 -16.39
C THR A 245 11.81 -21.42 -16.69
N GLY A 246 12.40 -22.52 -16.22
CA GLY A 246 13.73 -22.95 -16.63
C GLY A 246 13.65 -23.84 -17.87
N ILE A 247 14.62 -23.73 -18.78
CA ILE A 247 14.83 -24.66 -19.89
C ILE A 247 16.29 -25.10 -19.90
N SER A 248 16.53 -26.30 -20.37
CA SER A 248 17.87 -26.84 -20.62
C SER A 248 17.94 -27.41 -22.03
N PRO A 249 19.11 -27.46 -22.66
CA PRO A 249 19.31 -28.24 -23.88
C PRO A 249 18.96 -29.72 -23.61
N GLU A 250 18.30 -30.33 -24.57
CA GLU A 250 18.02 -31.76 -24.58
C GLU A 250 18.62 -32.36 -25.84
N MET A 251 19.29 -33.49 -25.70
CA MET A 251 19.87 -34.23 -26.80
C MET A 251 19.22 -35.61 -26.85
N ASP A 252 18.68 -35.91 -28.01
CA ASP A 252 18.19 -37.24 -28.36
C ASP A 252 18.97 -37.80 -29.55
N VAL A 253 19.32 -39.06 -29.47
CA VAL A 253 20.03 -39.77 -30.55
C VAL A 253 19.13 -40.93 -31.03
N THR A 254 18.91 -40.96 -32.31
CA THR A 254 18.13 -42.06 -32.92
C THR A 254 18.94 -42.74 -34.03
N GLY A 255 18.78 -44.05 -34.14
CA GLY A 255 19.22 -44.83 -35.27
C GLY A 255 18.05 -45.63 -35.83
N ASN A 256 17.88 -45.69 -37.16
CA ASN A 256 16.75 -46.33 -37.84
C ASN A 256 15.38 -45.88 -37.28
N GLY A 257 15.25 -44.58 -36.90
CA GLY A 257 14.04 -44.01 -36.31
C GLY A 257 13.71 -44.51 -34.88
N GLN A 258 14.61 -45.25 -34.24
CA GLN A 258 14.48 -45.76 -32.87
C GLN A 258 15.47 -45.07 -31.91
N PRO A 259 15.07 -44.79 -30.66
CA PRO A 259 15.97 -44.13 -29.73
C PRO A 259 17.20 -44.96 -29.36
N VAL A 260 18.36 -44.31 -29.34
CA VAL A 260 19.60 -44.84 -28.76
C VAL A 260 19.74 -44.28 -27.35
N VAL A 261 19.42 -45.11 -26.37
CA VAL A 261 19.40 -44.67 -24.95
C VAL A 261 20.83 -44.38 -24.49
N SER A 262 21.03 -43.24 -23.91
CA SER A 262 22.32 -42.85 -23.33
C SER A 262 22.76 -43.84 -22.25
N GLY A 263 24.01 -44.32 -22.33
CA GLY A 263 24.55 -45.32 -21.42
C GLY A 263 24.16 -46.79 -21.76
N SER A 264 23.44 -47.01 -22.87
CA SER A 264 23.16 -48.37 -23.33
C SER A 264 24.47 -49.13 -23.65
N THR A 265 24.61 -50.29 -23.05
CA THR A 265 25.77 -51.19 -23.27
C THR A 265 25.47 -52.38 -24.21
N VAL A 266 24.24 -52.48 -24.67
CA VAL A 266 23.77 -53.58 -25.55
C VAL A 266 23.43 -53.01 -26.92
N PRO A 267 24.30 -53.14 -27.93
CA PRO A 267 23.99 -52.76 -29.32
C PRO A 267 22.88 -53.62 -29.88
N THR A 268 22.02 -53.01 -30.71
CA THR A 268 20.87 -53.72 -31.36
C THR A 268 20.77 -53.33 -32.84
N PHE A 269 20.23 -54.21 -33.64
CA PHE A 269 19.85 -53.96 -35.05
C PHE A 269 18.69 -52.95 -35.16
N VAL A 270 17.85 -52.86 -34.12
CA VAL A 270 16.63 -52.05 -34.10
C VAL A 270 16.94 -50.57 -34.22
N ASN A 271 17.99 -50.11 -33.56
CA ASN A 271 18.43 -48.73 -33.56
C ASN A 271 19.80 -48.53 -34.22
N ASP A 272 20.21 -49.42 -35.11
CA ASP A 272 21.44 -49.40 -35.88
C ASP A 272 22.74 -49.27 -35.07
N THR A 273 22.71 -49.55 -33.75
CA THR A 273 23.93 -49.59 -32.94
C THR A 273 24.71 -50.89 -33.08
N PHE A 274 24.15 -51.93 -33.69
CA PHE A 274 24.84 -53.15 -34.05
C PHE A 274 25.21 -53.19 -35.53
N PHE A 275 26.49 -53.13 -35.87
CA PHE A 275 27.02 -52.98 -37.23
C PHE A 275 27.14 -54.29 -38.01
N ASP A 276 26.58 -55.37 -37.55
CA ASP A 276 26.61 -56.68 -38.23
C ASP A 276 28.03 -57.19 -38.56
N TYR A 277 28.06 -58.34 -39.17
CA TYR A 277 29.32 -58.99 -39.61
C TYR A 277 29.69 -58.48 -40.99
N ILE A 278 30.93 -58.05 -41.16
CA ILE A 278 31.48 -57.67 -42.46
C ILE A 278 32.71 -58.49 -42.78
N ASN A 279 32.84 -58.94 -44.02
CA ASN A 279 34.07 -59.57 -44.48
C ASN A 279 35.16 -58.46 -44.60
N ILE A 280 36.28 -58.62 -43.92
CA ILE A 280 37.40 -57.70 -43.92
C ILE A 280 37.98 -57.42 -45.29
N ASN A 281 37.70 -58.27 -46.29
CA ASN A 281 38.14 -58.14 -47.68
C ASN A 281 37.02 -57.67 -48.63
N ALA A 282 35.85 -57.27 -48.15
CA ALA A 282 34.71 -56.77 -48.93
C ALA A 282 34.58 -55.25 -48.83
N THR A 283 33.73 -54.69 -49.70
CA THR A 283 33.37 -53.26 -49.64
C THR A 283 32.64 -52.94 -48.36
N THR A 284 32.91 -51.78 -47.77
CA THR A 284 32.32 -51.29 -46.52
C THR A 284 30.79 -51.07 -46.64
N ASN A 285 30.03 -51.46 -45.61
CA ASN A 285 28.63 -51.02 -45.44
C ASN A 285 28.61 -49.75 -44.63
N ASP A 286 28.17 -48.66 -45.25
CA ASP A 286 27.95 -47.42 -44.54
C ASP A 286 26.57 -47.44 -43.86
N ARG A 287 26.55 -47.31 -42.53
CA ARG A 287 25.30 -47.10 -41.76
C ARG A 287 25.17 -45.62 -41.46
N ILE A 288 24.05 -45.04 -41.86
CA ILE A 288 23.73 -43.64 -41.58
C ILE A 288 22.83 -43.58 -40.36
N PHE A 289 23.23 -42.83 -39.36
CA PHE A 289 22.49 -42.59 -38.12
C PHE A 289 21.71 -41.28 -38.15
#